data_83d23a32cf288559c36055ad05a9dd12
#
_entry.id   83d23a32cf288559c36055ad05a9dd12
#
_cell.length_a   1.000
_cell.length_b   1.000
_cell.length_c   1.000
_cell.angle_alpha   90.00
_cell.angle_beta   90.00
_cell.angle_gamma   90.00
#
_symmetry.space_group_name_H-M   'P 1'
#
loop_
_entity.id
_entity.type
_entity.pdbx_description
1 polymer ?
#
loop_
_entity_poly.entity_id
_entity_poly.type
_entity_poly.pdbx_seq_one_letter_code
_entity_poly.pdbx_strand_id
1 'polypeptide(L)'
;MRILLTISYNGKNYVGWQKQKNGKSVQETIENALSFLLGQNIEICGSGRTDAKVHALAQTASFDATSERFVKNFCNKNFLNSKKLVAALNANLPFDIKVTGAKKVSPSFHARFNVKQKTYLYRLSWEETPFNQGYVGIVKEKPDVKEIEKAARFLIGEHDFSSFCSAKAETKDFVRTIFKIKLTKKHNELDFEICGNGFLYNMVRIIVGTLYEVGTGKRTAESICEILDAKDRTKAGKTAPAEGLYLKGVKY
;
A
#
# COMPACT_ATOMS: atom_id res chain seq x y z
N MET A 1 23.92 -11.13 4.85
CA MET A 1 23.69 -9.67 4.89
C MET A 1 22.20 -9.42 4.70
N ARG A 2 21.55 -8.64 5.58
CA ARG A 2 20.13 -8.28 5.40
C ARG A 2 19.98 -7.03 4.55
N ILE A 3 19.15 -7.12 3.50
CA ILE A 3 18.93 -6.08 2.51
C ILE A 3 17.47 -5.65 2.57
N LEU A 4 17.21 -4.34 2.55
CA LEU A 4 15.89 -3.75 2.38
C LEU A 4 15.78 -3.18 0.96
N LEU A 5 14.80 -3.65 0.21
CA LEU A 5 14.43 -3.13 -1.11
C LEU A 5 13.32 -2.11 -0.98
N THR A 6 13.32 -1.12 -1.85
CA THR A 6 12.18 -0.25 -2.17
C THR A 6 11.67 -0.61 -3.55
N ILE A 7 10.36 -0.84 -3.67
CA ILE A 7 9.75 -1.48 -4.83
C ILE A 7 8.53 -0.68 -5.27
N SER A 8 8.45 -0.38 -6.55
CA SER A 8 7.25 0.19 -7.19
C SER A 8 6.63 -0.85 -8.10
N TYR A 9 5.30 -0.93 -8.12
CA TYR A 9 4.59 -1.86 -9.02
C TYR A 9 3.19 -1.38 -9.40
N ASN A 10 2.79 -1.74 -10.62
CA ASN A 10 1.42 -1.72 -11.09
C ASN A 10 0.75 -3.05 -10.70
N GLY A 11 -0.22 -2.98 -9.79
CA GLY A 11 -0.91 -4.16 -9.26
C GLY A 11 -1.97 -4.77 -10.19
N LYS A 12 -2.28 -4.14 -11.33
CA LYS A 12 -3.42 -4.47 -12.20
C LYS A 12 -3.47 -5.97 -12.58
N ASN A 13 -2.30 -6.56 -12.86
CA ASN A 13 -2.19 -7.93 -13.34
C ASN A 13 -1.80 -8.94 -12.24
N TYR A 14 -1.90 -8.55 -10.97
CA TYR A 14 -1.49 -9.37 -9.84
C TYR A 14 -2.65 -9.65 -8.89
N VAL A 15 -2.64 -10.85 -8.31
CA VAL A 15 -3.59 -11.25 -7.26
C VAL A 15 -3.28 -10.59 -5.90
N GLY A 16 -2.36 -9.63 -5.89
CA GLY A 16 -1.89 -8.87 -4.75
C GLY A 16 -0.40 -9.10 -4.47
N TRP A 17 0.03 -8.61 -3.31
CA TRP A 17 1.42 -8.76 -2.87
C TRP A 17 1.78 -10.21 -2.55
N GLN A 18 1.00 -10.85 -1.66
CA GLN A 18 1.33 -12.14 -1.05
C GLN A 18 1.27 -13.29 -2.05
N LYS A 19 2.28 -14.17 -2.01
CA LYS A 19 2.30 -15.44 -2.73
C LYS A 19 1.09 -16.29 -2.34
N GLN A 20 0.36 -16.79 -3.35
CA GLN A 20 -0.84 -17.61 -3.19
C GLN A 20 -1.07 -18.50 -4.43
N LYS A 21 -1.85 -19.58 -4.26
CA LYS A 21 -2.03 -20.61 -5.30
C LYS A 21 -2.88 -20.16 -6.49
N ASN A 22 -3.69 -19.13 -6.35
CA ASN A 22 -4.72 -18.73 -7.32
C ASN A 22 -4.27 -17.72 -8.37
N GLY A 23 -2.97 -17.40 -8.45
CA GLY A 23 -2.46 -16.51 -9.47
C GLY A 23 -1.10 -15.88 -9.15
N LYS A 24 -0.58 -15.14 -10.11
CA LYS A 24 0.72 -14.47 -10.03
C LYS A 24 0.69 -13.34 -9.01
N SER A 25 1.61 -13.36 -8.05
CA SER A 25 1.78 -12.32 -7.04
C SER A 25 3.05 -11.49 -7.26
N VAL A 26 3.07 -10.27 -6.69
CA VAL A 26 4.25 -9.40 -6.75
C VAL A 26 5.41 -10.01 -5.98
N GLN A 27 5.16 -10.56 -4.79
CA GLN A 27 6.16 -11.22 -3.95
C GLN A 27 6.87 -12.35 -4.69
N GLU A 28 6.12 -13.30 -5.24
CA GLU A 28 6.68 -14.44 -5.97
C GLU A 28 7.51 -14.01 -7.20
N THR A 29 7.06 -12.99 -7.92
CA THR A 29 7.79 -12.48 -9.08
C THR A 29 9.16 -11.92 -8.67
N ILE A 30 9.24 -11.23 -7.54
CA ILE A 30 10.50 -10.68 -7.01
C ILE A 30 11.38 -11.79 -6.44
N GLU A 31 10.80 -12.75 -5.71
CA GLU A 31 11.52 -13.91 -5.17
C GLU A 31 12.19 -14.73 -6.27
N ASN A 32 11.47 -14.97 -7.37
CA ASN A 32 12.01 -15.69 -8.53
C ASN A 32 13.19 -14.94 -9.18
N ALA A 33 13.06 -13.61 -9.37
CA ALA A 33 14.13 -12.79 -9.92
C ALA A 33 15.37 -12.75 -9.01
N LEU A 34 15.17 -12.64 -7.69
CA LEU A 34 16.24 -12.69 -6.71
C LEU A 34 16.91 -14.06 -6.69
N SER A 35 16.14 -15.15 -6.66
CA SER A 35 16.65 -16.50 -6.59
C SER A 35 17.46 -16.86 -7.83
N PHE A 36 17.00 -16.48 -9.02
CA PHE A 36 17.74 -16.62 -10.27
C PHE A 36 19.07 -15.85 -10.23
N LEU A 37 19.01 -14.58 -9.82
CA LEU A 37 20.18 -13.68 -9.80
C LEU A 37 21.24 -14.13 -8.79
N LEU A 38 20.83 -14.62 -7.61
CA LEU A 38 21.71 -14.95 -6.51
C LEU A 38 22.11 -16.43 -6.46
N GLY A 39 21.46 -17.29 -7.26
CA GLY A 39 21.71 -18.73 -7.28
C GLY A 39 21.36 -19.44 -5.97
N GLN A 40 20.40 -18.91 -5.21
CA GLN A 40 19.87 -19.48 -3.98
C GLN A 40 18.39 -19.19 -3.84
N ASN A 41 17.64 -20.03 -3.15
CA ASN A 41 16.24 -19.73 -2.85
C ASN A 41 16.14 -18.51 -1.93
N ILE A 42 15.37 -17.48 -2.34
CA ILE A 42 15.18 -16.25 -1.58
C ILE A 42 13.69 -16.09 -1.26
N GLU A 43 13.43 -15.88 0.01
CA GLU A 43 12.11 -15.43 0.50
C GLU A 43 12.22 -13.98 0.95
N ILE A 44 11.22 -13.17 0.59
CA ILE A 44 11.19 -11.76 1.00
C ILE A 44 10.08 -11.51 2.02
N CYS A 45 10.39 -10.66 3.00
CA CYS A 45 9.41 -10.18 3.98
C CYS A 45 9.00 -8.76 3.65
N GLY A 46 7.75 -8.57 3.21
CA GLY A 46 7.18 -7.25 2.90
C GLY A 46 6.77 -6.46 4.14
N SER A 47 6.75 -5.12 4.03
CA SER A 47 6.27 -4.24 5.11
C SER A 47 4.77 -4.40 5.39
N GLY A 48 4.03 -4.95 4.46
CA GLY A 48 2.60 -5.25 4.55
C GLY A 48 2.09 -5.85 3.26
N ARG A 49 0.87 -6.35 3.31
CA ARG A 49 0.18 -6.90 2.15
C ARG A 49 -0.59 -5.80 1.44
N THR A 50 -0.68 -5.86 0.13
CA THR A 50 -1.63 -5.12 -0.69
C THR A 50 -2.54 -6.11 -1.40
N ASP A 51 -3.79 -5.74 -1.57
CA ASP A 51 -4.80 -6.59 -2.20
C ASP A 51 -4.60 -6.67 -3.72
N ALA A 52 -5.35 -7.56 -4.37
CA ALA A 52 -5.40 -7.64 -5.83
C ALA A 52 -5.71 -6.26 -6.43
N LYS A 53 -4.99 -5.93 -7.52
CA LYS A 53 -5.09 -4.68 -8.28
C LYS A 53 -4.65 -3.42 -7.53
N VAL A 54 -4.21 -3.50 -6.27
CA VAL A 54 -3.63 -2.37 -5.52
C VAL A 54 -2.19 -2.15 -5.96
N HIS A 55 -1.83 -0.89 -6.18
CA HIS A 55 -0.50 -0.47 -6.63
C HIS A 55 0.43 -0.12 -5.46
N ALA A 56 1.71 0.06 -5.76
CA ALA A 56 2.65 0.68 -4.83
C ALA A 56 3.63 1.59 -5.57
N LEU A 57 3.90 2.75 -4.97
CA LEU A 57 4.99 3.64 -5.38
C LEU A 57 6.27 3.32 -4.62
N ALA A 58 6.16 2.87 -3.36
CA ALA A 58 7.31 2.56 -2.51
C ALA A 58 6.97 1.50 -1.44
N GLN A 59 6.58 0.30 -1.88
CA GLN A 59 6.56 -0.89 -1.02
C GLN A 59 7.99 -1.21 -0.58
N THR A 60 8.15 -1.74 0.62
CA THR A 60 9.46 -2.20 1.09
C THR A 60 9.42 -3.67 1.46
N ALA A 61 10.51 -4.38 1.16
CA ALA A 61 10.67 -5.77 1.53
C ALA A 61 12.13 -6.08 1.89
N SER A 62 12.35 -6.91 2.91
CA SER A 62 13.68 -7.35 3.30
C SER A 62 13.92 -8.81 2.98
N PHE A 63 15.19 -9.15 2.71
CA PHE A 63 15.65 -10.52 2.53
C PHE A 63 17.07 -10.69 3.05
N ASP A 64 17.47 -11.94 3.27
CA ASP A 64 18.84 -12.30 3.66
C ASP A 64 19.61 -12.83 2.45
N ALA A 65 20.73 -12.17 2.15
CA ALA A 65 21.65 -12.56 1.10
C ALA A 65 22.91 -13.18 1.72
N THR A 66 23.09 -14.50 1.52
CA THR A 66 24.18 -15.29 2.14
C THR A 66 25.10 -15.93 1.13
N SER A 67 24.70 -16.02 -0.17
CA SER A 67 25.49 -16.72 -1.18
C SER A 67 26.82 -16.01 -1.50
N GLU A 68 27.85 -16.79 -1.79
CA GLU A 68 29.12 -16.27 -2.31
C GLU A 68 28.92 -15.49 -3.61
N ARG A 69 27.99 -15.95 -4.46
CA ARG A 69 27.61 -15.28 -5.70
C ARG A 69 27.11 -13.86 -5.44
N PHE A 70 26.32 -13.65 -4.37
CA PHE A 70 25.89 -12.31 -3.95
C PHE A 70 27.08 -11.45 -3.55
N VAL A 71 27.94 -11.95 -2.67
CA VAL A 71 29.11 -11.20 -2.18
C VAL A 71 30.03 -10.83 -3.35
N LYS A 72 30.37 -11.77 -4.22
CA LYS A 72 31.22 -11.55 -5.39
C LYS A 72 30.67 -10.52 -6.37
N ASN A 73 29.36 -10.55 -6.62
CA ASN A 73 28.75 -9.73 -7.66
C ASN A 73 28.28 -8.36 -7.16
N PHE A 74 27.84 -8.26 -5.90
CA PHE A 74 27.12 -7.08 -5.40
C PHE A 74 27.75 -6.42 -4.17
N CYS A 75 28.87 -6.96 -3.66
CA CYS A 75 29.59 -6.35 -2.55
C CYS A 75 31.01 -5.95 -2.95
N ASN A 76 31.51 -4.86 -2.36
CA ASN A 76 32.91 -4.46 -2.40
C ASN A 76 33.39 -4.35 -0.95
N LYS A 77 34.33 -5.21 -0.51
CA LYS A 77 34.86 -5.24 0.88
C LYS A 77 33.75 -5.11 1.94
N ASN A 78 32.71 -5.94 1.86
CA ASN A 78 31.52 -5.91 2.76
C ASN A 78 30.55 -4.72 2.60
N PHE A 79 30.76 -3.83 1.62
CA PHE A 79 29.81 -2.78 1.28
C PHE A 79 28.91 -3.21 0.12
N LEU A 80 27.60 -3.00 0.26
CA LEU A 80 26.64 -3.29 -0.79
C LEU A 80 26.78 -2.28 -1.95
N ASN A 81 26.96 -2.77 -3.17
CA ASN A 81 26.77 -1.96 -4.38
C ASN A 81 25.28 -1.92 -4.76
N SER A 82 24.54 -1.03 -4.11
CA SER A 82 23.09 -0.89 -4.28
C SER A 82 22.68 -0.62 -5.73
N LYS A 83 23.42 0.23 -6.45
CA LYS A 83 23.14 0.57 -7.86
C LYS A 83 23.23 -0.66 -8.75
N LYS A 84 24.29 -1.46 -8.60
CA LYS A 84 24.50 -2.68 -9.39
C LYS A 84 23.41 -3.73 -9.09
N LEU A 85 23.04 -3.92 -7.81
CA LEU A 85 21.96 -4.83 -7.42
C LEU A 85 20.61 -4.41 -8.01
N VAL A 86 20.25 -3.12 -7.89
CA VAL A 86 19.01 -2.57 -8.43
C VAL A 86 18.96 -2.73 -9.96
N ALA A 87 20.04 -2.43 -10.68
CA ALA A 87 20.10 -2.58 -12.13
C ALA A 87 19.92 -4.06 -12.55
N ALA A 88 20.62 -4.98 -11.88
CA ALA A 88 20.55 -6.41 -12.17
C ALA A 88 19.16 -6.98 -11.88
N LEU A 89 18.50 -6.57 -10.78
CA LEU A 89 17.13 -6.96 -10.49
C LEU A 89 16.15 -6.46 -11.55
N ASN A 90 16.25 -5.18 -11.92
CA ASN A 90 15.34 -4.59 -12.91
C ASN A 90 15.51 -5.19 -14.31
N ALA A 91 16.68 -5.75 -14.64
CA ALA A 91 16.89 -6.49 -15.89
C ALA A 91 16.19 -7.86 -15.90
N ASN A 92 15.82 -8.41 -14.74
CA ASN A 92 15.15 -9.71 -14.58
C ASN A 92 13.68 -9.59 -14.14
N LEU A 93 13.18 -8.37 -13.91
CA LEU A 93 11.80 -8.11 -13.53
C LEU A 93 10.95 -7.69 -14.73
N PRO A 94 9.65 -8.01 -14.75
CA PRO A 94 8.75 -7.50 -15.76
C PRO A 94 8.59 -5.97 -15.62
N PHE A 95 8.16 -5.31 -16.71
CA PHE A 95 8.08 -3.84 -16.79
C PHE A 95 7.15 -3.20 -15.73
N ASP A 96 6.18 -3.96 -15.21
CA ASP A 96 5.19 -3.52 -14.22
C ASP A 96 5.65 -3.68 -12.76
N ILE A 97 6.87 -4.18 -12.52
CA ILE A 97 7.54 -4.19 -11.21
C ILE A 97 8.94 -3.57 -11.35
N LYS A 98 9.28 -2.62 -10.48
CA LYS A 98 10.59 -1.98 -10.46
C LYS A 98 11.15 -1.83 -9.06
N VAL A 99 12.36 -2.28 -8.84
CA VAL A 99 13.14 -1.96 -7.64
C VAL A 99 13.74 -0.57 -7.83
N THR A 100 13.41 0.36 -6.93
CA THR A 100 13.85 1.76 -6.97
C THR A 100 14.99 2.04 -5.99
N GLY A 101 15.24 1.13 -5.05
CA GLY A 101 16.31 1.27 -4.08
C GLY A 101 16.63 -0.04 -3.38
N ALA A 102 17.87 -0.15 -2.91
CA ALA A 102 18.35 -1.23 -2.06
C ALA A 102 19.31 -0.68 -1.01
N LYS A 103 19.21 -1.12 0.24
CA LYS A 103 20.14 -0.75 1.30
C LYS A 103 20.38 -1.90 2.27
N LYS A 104 21.62 -1.97 2.81
CA LYS A 104 21.94 -2.84 3.93
C LYS A 104 21.23 -2.33 5.18
N VAL A 105 20.68 -3.24 5.95
CA VAL A 105 20.03 -2.95 7.25
C VAL A 105 20.59 -3.87 8.33
N SER A 106 20.27 -3.58 9.60
CA SER A 106 20.66 -4.43 10.73
C SER A 106 20.16 -5.86 10.54
N PRO A 107 20.90 -6.88 10.98
CA PRO A 107 20.41 -8.27 11.01
C PRO A 107 19.11 -8.46 11.80
N SER A 108 18.86 -7.62 12.82
CA SER A 108 17.63 -7.62 13.62
C SER A 108 16.47 -6.88 12.96
N PHE A 109 16.71 -6.19 11.84
CA PHE A 109 15.66 -5.42 11.17
C PHE A 109 14.56 -6.33 10.59
N HIS A 110 13.30 -5.97 10.83
CA HIS A 110 12.15 -6.67 10.29
C HIS A 110 11.25 -5.71 9.51
N ALA A 111 11.09 -5.93 8.19
CA ALA A 111 10.39 -5.00 7.30
C ALA A 111 8.94 -4.73 7.73
N ARG A 112 8.25 -5.67 8.38
CA ARG A 112 6.87 -5.51 8.84
C ARG A 112 6.77 -4.86 10.23
N PHE A 113 7.58 -5.32 11.19
CA PHE A 113 7.41 -4.96 12.60
C PHE A 113 8.14 -3.67 13.00
N ASN A 114 9.18 -3.26 12.26
CA ASN A 114 9.86 -1.99 12.52
C ASN A 114 9.23 -0.77 11.83
N VAL A 115 8.08 -0.95 11.18
CA VAL A 115 7.37 0.16 10.53
C VAL A 115 6.83 1.12 11.59
N LYS A 116 7.16 2.40 11.45
CA LYS A 116 6.61 3.50 12.27
C LYS A 116 5.44 4.19 11.60
N GLN A 117 5.45 4.23 10.25
CA GLN A 117 4.46 4.98 9.51
C GLN A 117 4.27 4.39 8.11
N LYS A 118 3.03 4.33 7.66
CA LYS A 118 2.65 4.05 6.27
C LYS A 118 1.84 5.21 5.72
N THR A 119 2.06 5.51 4.45
CA THR A 119 1.27 6.49 3.73
C THR A 119 0.65 5.81 2.52
N TYR A 120 -0.67 5.90 2.40
CA TYR A 120 -1.41 5.49 1.22
C TYR A 120 -1.87 6.72 0.44
N LEU A 121 -1.91 6.58 -0.86
CA LEU A 121 -2.53 7.51 -1.79
C LEU A 121 -3.72 6.79 -2.41
N TYR A 122 -4.90 7.39 -2.37
CA TYR A 122 -6.04 6.95 -3.15
C TYR A 122 -6.41 8.02 -4.17
N ARG A 123 -6.50 7.63 -5.44
CA ARG A 123 -6.89 8.50 -6.54
C ARG A 123 -8.32 8.20 -6.93
N LEU A 124 -9.21 9.16 -6.72
CA LEU A 124 -10.63 9.09 -7.08
C LEU A 124 -10.88 9.94 -8.32
N SER A 125 -11.59 9.43 -9.31
CA SER A 125 -11.96 10.18 -10.51
C SER A 125 -13.47 10.06 -10.79
N TRP A 126 -14.10 11.15 -11.18
CA TRP A 126 -15.47 11.16 -11.69
C TRP A 126 -15.55 11.29 -13.22
N GLU A 127 -14.42 11.07 -13.87
CA GLU A 127 -14.31 10.94 -15.32
C GLU A 127 -13.54 9.67 -15.64
N GLU A 128 -14.13 8.82 -16.48
CA GLU A 128 -13.48 7.61 -16.99
C GLU A 128 -12.91 7.89 -18.38
N THR A 129 -11.64 7.59 -18.57
CA THR A 129 -10.95 7.70 -19.86
C THR A 129 -10.13 6.44 -20.11
N PRO A 130 -9.77 6.11 -21.39
CA PRO A 130 -8.87 4.99 -21.67
C PRO A 130 -7.51 5.09 -20.95
N PHE A 131 -7.08 6.31 -20.57
CA PHE A 131 -5.76 6.56 -19.98
C PHE A 131 -5.74 6.47 -18.45
N ASN A 132 -6.90 6.52 -17.78
CA ASN A 132 -6.96 6.40 -16.31
C ASN A 132 -7.56 5.07 -15.84
N GLN A 133 -8.09 4.26 -16.73
CA GLN A 133 -8.71 2.97 -16.42
C GLN A 133 -7.70 1.99 -15.82
N GLY A 134 -8.00 1.53 -14.60
CA GLY A 134 -7.12 0.63 -13.83
C GLY A 134 -6.02 1.36 -13.04
N TYR A 135 -6.09 2.71 -12.94
CA TYR A 135 -5.15 3.54 -12.18
C TYR A 135 -5.84 4.51 -11.22
N VAL A 136 -7.16 4.62 -11.28
CA VAL A 136 -7.98 5.44 -10.39
C VAL A 136 -9.24 4.68 -10.00
N GLY A 137 -9.83 5.01 -8.86
CA GLY A 137 -11.17 4.56 -8.50
C GLY A 137 -12.20 5.43 -9.21
N ILE A 138 -12.92 4.87 -10.18
CA ILE A 138 -13.95 5.60 -10.93
C ILE A 138 -15.23 5.68 -10.09
N VAL A 139 -15.82 6.87 -10.05
CA VAL A 139 -17.12 7.18 -9.44
C VAL A 139 -18.00 7.98 -10.41
N LYS A 140 -19.32 7.98 -10.18
CA LYS A 140 -20.27 8.62 -11.13
C LYS A 140 -20.41 10.11 -10.91
N GLU A 141 -20.35 10.55 -9.67
CA GLU A 141 -20.72 11.91 -9.28
C GLU A 141 -19.50 12.66 -8.74
N LYS A 142 -19.39 13.92 -9.08
CA LYS A 142 -18.39 14.82 -8.50
C LYS A 142 -18.74 15.11 -7.05
N PRO A 143 -17.87 14.80 -6.08
CA PRO A 143 -18.18 15.05 -4.68
C PRO A 143 -17.93 16.51 -4.28
N ASP A 144 -18.61 16.95 -3.22
CA ASP A 144 -18.26 18.18 -2.51
C ASP A 144 -17.01 17.92 -1.65
N VAL A 145 -15.90 18.55 -2.04
CA VAL A 145 -14.60 18.38 -1.37
C VAL A 145 -14.61 19.01 0.02
N LYS A 146 -15.39 20.10 0.25
CA LYS A 146 -15.45 20.76 1.57
C LYS A 146 -16.10 19.85 2.61
N GLU A 147 -17.19 19.17 2.24
CA GLU A 147 -17.83 18.20 3.14
C GLU A 147 -16.94 17.00 3.41
N ILE A 148 -16.18 16.52 2.40
CA ILE A 148 -15.17 15.48 2.60
C ILE A 148 -14.06 15.96 3.57
N GLU A 149 -13.57 17.20 3.43
CA GLU A 149 -12.54 17.74 4.32
C GLU A 149 -13.04 17.84 5.77
N LYS A 150 -14.29 18.26 5.97
CA LYS A 150 -14.94 18.33 7.28
C LYS A 150 -15.01 16.92 7.90
N ALA A 151 -15.52 15.93 7.16
CA ALA A 151 -15.63 14.55 7.59
C ALA A 151 -14.28 13.89 7.89
N ALA A 152 -13.26 14.14 7.06
CA ALA A 152 -11.94 13.56 7.21
C ALA A 152 -11.25 13.98 8.54
N ARG A 153 -11.59 15.13 9.11
CA ARG A 153 -11.03 15.60 10.39
C ARG A 153 -11.40 14.68 11.55
N PHE A 154 -12.59 14.09 11.54
CA PHE A 154 -13.04 13.15 12.58
C PHE A 154 -12.30 11.82 12.59
N LEU A 155 -11.59 11.48 11.49
CA LEU A 155 -10.79 10.25 11.40
C LEU A 155 -9.34 10.43 11.89
N ILE A 156 -8.90 11.68 12.13
CA ILE A 156 -7.54 11.95 12.58
C ILE A 156 -7.45 11.67 14.08
N GLY A 157 -6.38 10.99 14.50
CA GLY A 157 -6.17 10.56 15.87
C GLY A 157 -6.17 9.05 16.03
N GLU A 158 -6.20 8.60 17.27
CA GLU A 158 -6.30 7.19 17.64
C GLU A 158 -7.76 6.80 17.84
N HIS A 159 -8.21 5.81 17.09
CA HIS A 159 -9.58 5.30 17.15
C HIS A 159 -9.60 3.78 16.97
N ASP A 160 -10.68 3.16 17.44
CA ASP A 160 -11.06 1.81 17.04
C ASP A 160 -11.69 1.87 15.64
N PHE A 161 -10.97 1.36 14.64
CA PHE A 161 -11.41 1.34 13.24
C PHE A 161 -12.14 0.06 12.83
N SER A 162 -12.80 -0.64 13.77
CA SER A 162 -13.58 -1.87 13.46
C SER A 162 -14.59 -1.65 12.34
N SER A 163 -15.30 -0.51 12.33
CA SER A 163 -16.25 -0.14 11.28
C SER A 163 -15.60 0.06 9.91
N PHE A 164 -14.32 0.37 9.88
CA PHE A 164 -13.55 0.55 8.65
C PHE A 164 -12.67 -0.65 8.31
N CYS A 165 -12.97 -1.81 8.89
CA CYS A 165 -12.26 -3.06 8.64
C CYS A 165 -13.14 -4.08 7.92
N SER A 166 -12.60 -4.78 6.93
CA SER A 166 -13.33 -5.89 6.29
C SER A 166 -13.53 -7.05 7.28
N ALA A 167 -14.70 -7.67 7.25
CA ALA A 167 -15.06 -8.81 8.13
C ALA A 167 -14.12 -10.03 7.99
N LYS A 168 -13.37 -10.13 6.88
CA LYS A 168 -12.38 -11.19 6.64
C LYS A 168 -11.03 -10.94 7.32
N ALA A 169 -10.90 -9.90 8.15
CA ALA A 169 -9.65 -9.61 8.84
C ALA A 169 -9.37 -10.62 9.95
N GLU A 170 -8.14 -11.09 10.02
CA GLU A 170 -7.67 -12.03 11.05
C GLU A 170 -7.19 -11.33 12.34
N THR A 171 -7.26 -9.99 12.40
CA THR A 171 -6.78 -9.22 13.55
C THR A 171 -7.80 -9.19 14.69
N LYS A 172 -7.30 -9.15 15.93
CA LYS A 172 -8.07 -8.87 17.15
C LYS A 172 -7.88 -7.44 17.66
N ASP A 173 -6.90 -6.72 17.12
CA ASP A 173 -6.63 -5.34 17.47
C ASP A 173 -7.02 -4.43 16.31
N PHE A 174 -8.02 -3.58 16.53
CA PHE A 174 -8.57 -2.64 15.55
C PHE A 174 -8.16 -1.19 15.83
N VAL A 175 -7.43 -0.92 16.90
CA VAL A 175 -6.99 0.43 17.24
C VAL A 175 -5.85 0.86 16.31
N ARG A 176 -6.02 1.98 15.62
CA ARG A 176 -5.02 2.58 14.75
C ARG A 176 -4.99 4.09 14.96
N THR A 177 -3.83 4.68 14.61
CA THR A 177 -3.68 6.13 14.65
C THR A 177 -3.51 6.65 13.23
N ILE A 178 -4.43 7.51 12.79
CA ILE A 178 -4.26 8.30 11.57
C ILE A 178 -3.61 9.62 11.94
N PHE A 179 -2.39 9.84 11.45
CA PHE A 179 -1.63 11.06 11.74
C PHE A 179 -2.07 12.24 10.88
N LYS A 180 -2.49 11.97 9.64
CA LYS A 180 -2.84 13.00 8.68
C LYS A 180 -3.69 12.43 7.55
N ILE A 181 -4.67 13.23 7.12
CA ILE A 181 -5.37 13.07 5.85
C ILE A 181 -5.17 14.37 5.07
N LYS A 182 -4.63 14.28 3.85
CA LYS A 182 -4.48 15.41 2.93
C LYS A 182 -5.29 15.13 1.68
N LEU A 183 -6.13 16.09 1.29
CA LEU A 183 -6.87 16.08 0.04
C LEU A 183 -6.18 16.99 -0.96
N THR A 184 -6.11 16.56 -2.22
CA THR A 184 -5.58 17.38 -3.31
C THR A 184 -6.50 17.23 -4.52
N LYS A 185 -7.26 18.30 -4.80
CA LYS A 185 -8.14 18.35 -5.96
C LYS A 185 -7.31 18.60 -7.21
N LYS A 186 -7.55 17.82 -8.22
CA LYS A 186 -7.10 17.99 -9.60
C LYS A 186 -8.33 18.16 -10.49
N HIS A 187 -8.16 18.37 -11.78
CA HIS A 187 -9.27 18.65 -12.70
C HIS A 187 -10.53 17.78 -12.41
N ASN A 188 -10.53 16.52 -12.79
CA ASN A 188 -11.62 15.57 -12.56
C ASN A 188 -11.25 14.46 -11.57
N GLU A 189 -10.25 14.72 -10.71
CA GLU A 189 -9.74 13.77 -9.72
C GLU A 189 -9.64 14.44 -8.34
N LEU A 190 -9.73 13.59 -7.31
CA LEU A 190 -9.42 13.91 -5.93
C LEU A 190 -8.47 12.88 -5.35
N ASP A 191 -7.26 13.32 -4.97
CA ASP A 191 -6.28 12.49 -4.29
C ASP A 191 -6.49 12.57 -2.78
N PHE A 192 -6.55 11.39 -2.13
CA PHE A 192 -6.56 11.22 -0.67
C PHE A 192 -5.20 10.66 -0.24
N GLU A 193 -4.41 11.42 0.46
CA GLU A 193 -3.18 10.93 1.08
C GLU A 193 -3.44 10.69 2.57
N ILE A 194 -3.43 9.42 2.98
CA ILE A 194 -3.74 9.00 4.35
C ILE A 194 -2.49 8.37 4.97
N CYS A 195 -2.05 8.95 6.09
CA CYS A 195 -0.85 8.57 6.82
C CYS A 195 -1.21 8.09 8.22
N GLY A 196 -0.71 6.92 8.63
CA GLY A 196 -0.97 6.33 9.94
C GLY A 196 0.10 5.36 10.40
N ASN A 197 -0.02 4.86 11.63
CA ASN A 197 0.88 3.86 12.20
C ASN A 197 0.72 2.46 11.56
N GLY A 198 -0.45 2.18 11.00
CA GLY A 198 -0.82 0.95 10.33
C GLY A 198 -2.24 1.04 9.81
N PHE A 199 -2.63 0.08 8.99
CA PHE A 199 -3.98 0.02 8.42
C PHE A 199 -4.52 -1.39 8.49
N LEU A 200 -5.82 -1.50 8.74
CA LEU A 200 -6.58 -2.75 8.74
C LEU A 200 -6.91 -3.19 7.31
N TYR A 201 -7.44 -4.38 7.18
CA TYR A 201 -7.84 -4.94 5.88
C TYR A 201 -8.92 -4.07 5.22
N ASN A 202 -8.63 -3.57 4.01
CA ASN A 202 -9.43 -2.63 3.22
C ASN A 202 -9.67 -1.25 3.88
N MET A 203 -9.06 -0.93 5.02
CA MET A 203 -9.36 0.27 5.81
C MET A 203 -9.34 1.56 4.97
N VAL A 204 -8.28 1.83 4.24
CA VAL A 204 -8.17 3.05 3.41
C VAL A 204 -9.27 3.13 2.38
N ARG A 205 -9.59 2.03 1.71
CA ARG A 205 -10.64 1.97 0.69
C ARG A 205 -12.03 2.18 1.28
N ILE A 206 -12.29 1.67 2.48
CA ILE A 206 -13.57 1.87 3.19
C ILE A 206 -13.68 3.32 3.65
N ILE A 207 -12.60 3.91 4.18
CA ILE A 207 -12.54 5.33 4.54
C ILE A 207 -12.89 6.20 3.32
N VAL A 208 -12.21 5.99 2.18
CA VAL A 208 -12.46 6.77 0.97
C VAL A 208 -13.88 6.60 0.47
N GLY A 209 -14.41 5.36 0.46
CA GLY A 209 -15.79 5.12 0.05
C GLY A 209 -16.82 5.80 0.95
N THR A 210 -16.57 5.81 2.28
CA THR A 210 -17.44 6.51 3.24
C THR A 210 -17.35 8.03 3.07
N LEU A 211 -16.15 8.58 2.92
CA LEU A 211 -15.95 10.00 2.65
C LEU A 211 -16.57 10.45 1.31
N TYR A 212 -16.52 9.58 0.30
CA TYR A 212 -17.22 9.84 -0.96
C TYR A 212 -18.74 9.90 -0.78
N GLU A 213 -19.33 9.02 0.05
CA GLU A 213 -20.76 9.08 0.37
C GLU A 213 -21.13 10.39 1.09
N VAL A 214 -20.25 10.94 1.95
CA VAL A 214 -20.42 12.27 2.54
C VAL A 214 -20.37 13.35 1.45
N GLY A 215 -19.35 13.32 0.58
CA GLY A 215 -19.21 14.31 -0.50
C GLY A 215 -20.34 14.32 -1.52
N THR A 216 -21.12 13.22 -1.63
CA THR A 216 -22.31 13.13 -2.48
C THR A 216 -23.63 13.38 -1.73
N GLY A 217 -23.55 13.83 -0.46
CA GLY A 217 -24.74 14.15 0.35
C GLY A 217 -25.55 12.93 0.83
N LYS A 218 -25.03 11.70 0.64
CA LYS A 218 -25.69 10.47 1.15
C LYS A 218 -25.55 10.32 2.64
N ARG A 219 -24.60 11.02 3.25
CA ARG A 219 -24.30 11.06 4.68
C ARG A 219 -23.87 12.45 5.08
N THR A 220 -24.00 12.80 6.35
CA THR A 220 -23.43 14.02 6.91
C THR A 220 -21.97 13.82 7.31
N ALA A 221 -21.21 14.88 7.48
CA ALA A 221 -19.82 14.79 7.95
C ALA A 221 -19.74 14.22 9.38
N GLU A 222 -20.70 14.57 10.23
CA GLU A 222 -20.80 14.14 11.63
C GLU A 222 -21.05 12.62 11.77
N SER A 223 -21.68 11.99 10.76
CA SER A 223 -21.92 10.55 10.76
C SER A 223 -20.65 9.72 10.90
N ILE A 224 -19.47 10.30 10.63
CA ILE A 224 -18.17 9.61 10.86
C ILE A 224 -17.99 9.26 12.33
N CYS A 225 -18.37 10.13 13.26
CA CYS A 225 -18.28 9.83 14.70
C CYS A 225 -19.18 8.66 15.07
N GLU A 226 -20.43 8.67 14.59
CA GLU A 226 -21.39 7.59 14.84
C GLU A 226 -20.90 6.23 14.27
N ILE A 227 -20.24 6.27 13.09
CA ILE A 227 -19.65 5.08 12.46
C ILE A 227 -18.49 4.53 13.31
N LEU A 228 -17.61 5.41 13.83
CA LEU A 228 -16.51 5.00 14.71
C LEU A 228 -17.04 4.35 16.00
N ASP A 229 -18.01 4.99 16.63
CA ASP A 229 -18.60 4.53 17.90
C ASP A 229 -19.38 3.21 17.75
N ALA A 230 -20.01 2.99 16.59
CA ALA A 230 -20.80 1.80 16.31
C ALA A 230 -19.96 0.51 16.25
N LYS A 231 -18.66 0.59 15.92
CA LYS A 231 -17.76 -0.57 15.74
C LYS A 231 -18.35 -1.67 14.82
N ASP A 232 -19.15 -1.25 13.87
CA ASP A 232 -19.89 -2.11 12.95
C ASP A 232 -19.57 -1.76 11.49
N ARG A 233 -18.99 -2.72 10.74
CA ARG A 233 -18.66 -2.55 9.33
C ARG A 233 -19.85 -2.14 8.46
N THR A 234 -21.06 -2.57 8.81
CA THR A 234 -22.29 -2.29 8.03
C THR A 234 -22.68 -0.82 8.07
N LYS A 235 -22.22 -0.08 9.06
CA LYS A 235 -22.49 1.37 9.22
C LYS A 235 -21.60 2.22 8.31
N ALA A 236 -20.40 1.74 7.97
CA ALA A 236 -19.51 2.45 7.05
C ALA A 236 -19.94 2.27 5.58
N GLY A 237 -19.45 3.17 4.72
CA GLY A 237 -19.75 3.19 3.29
C GLY A 237 -19.18 2.00 2.53
N LYS A 238 -19.44 1.97 1.22
CA LYS A 238 -18.95 0.95 0.30
C LYS A 238 -17.41 0.99 0.21
N THR A 239 -16.80 -0.17 0.03
CA THR A 239 -15.35 -0.25 -0.23
C THR A 239 -15.04 0.32 -1.60
N ALA A 240 -14.24 1.37 -1.68
CA ALA A 240 -13.82 1.98 -2.94
C ALA A 240 -12.99 1.02 -3.81
N PRO A 241 -13.00 1.15 -5.15
CA PRO A 241 -12.26 0.28 -6.08
C PRO A 241 -10.77 0.11 -5.72
N ALA A 242 -10.20 -1.06 -5.97
CA ALA A 242 -8.81 -1.35 -5.60
C ALA A 242 -7.81 -0.55 -6.45
N GLU A 243 -8.15 -0.30 -7.69
CA GLU A 243 -7.32 0.33 -8.72
C GLU A 243 -6.96 1.80 -8.39
N GLY A 244 -7.71 2.44 -7.49
CA GLY A 244 -7.38 3.77 -7.02
C GLY A 244 -6.33 3.80 -5.91
N LEU A 245 -5.99 2.67 -5.29
CA LEU A 245 -5.14 2.61 -4.09
C LEU A 245 -3.68 2.33 -4.41
N TYR A 246 -2.80 3.14 -3.80
CA TYR A 246 -1.34 3.05 -3.90
C TYR A 246 -0.69 3.05 -2.51
N LEU A 247 0.16 2.10 -2.19
CA LEU A 247 1.07 2.26 -1.07
C LEU A 247 2.15 3.27 -1.47
N LYS A 248 2.01 4.51 -0.97
CA LYS A 248 2.87 5.65 -1.34
C LYS A 248 4.23 5.61 -0.67
N GLY A 249 4.31 5.13 0.56
CA GLY A 249 5.56 5.07 1.29
C GLY A 249 5.48 4.39 2.64
N VAL A 250 6.64 3.96 3.12
CA VAL A 250 6.84 3.32 4.42
C VAL A 250 8.02 3.99 5.13
N LYS A 251 7.86 4.36 6.41
CA LYS A 251 8.94 4.92 7.26
C LYS A 251 9.25 3.97 8.42
N TYR A 252 10.53 3.87 8.72
CA TYR A 252 11.12 3.05 9.78
C TYR A 252 11.78 3.89 10.87
#